data_3407db433fccb17f0d16af0375aa19ae
#
_entry.id   3407db433fccb17f0d16af0375aa19ae
#
_cell.length_a   1.000
_cell.length_b   1.000
_cell.length_c   1.000
_cell.angle_alpha   90.00
_cell.angle_beta   90.00
_cell.angle_gamma   90.00
#
_symmetry.space_group_name_H-M   'P 1'
#
loop_
_entity.id
_entity.type
_entity.pdbx_description
1 polymer ?
#
loop_
_entity_poly.entity_id
_entity_poly.type
_entity_poly.pdbx_seq_one_letter_code
_entity_poly.pdbx_strand_id
1 'polypeptide(L)'
;LILWNDEKYTKKINGAVFPGTQGGPLMNQVAGKVQAYYEALEPKFETYSKNVVEMAQYMCGIFREEGIKLTTNGTDSHIILIHTGHKSGAEVADILESKYNIVVNKNSIPNDPKGVWETSGIRIGTAAMVTKKGNDKEYFKDIAIKIVKTIKII
;
A
#
# COMPACT_ATOMS: atom_id res chain seq x y z
N LEU A 1 -8.62 -1.67 16.98
CA LEU A 1 -9.80 -2.30 17.58
C LEU A 1 -9.59 -3.81 17.54
N ILE A 2 -9.80 -4.50 18.67
CA ILE A 2 -9.76 -5.96 18.78
C ILE A 2 -11.18 -6.42 19.09
N LEU A 3 -11.72 -7.33 18.28
CA LEU A 3 -13.05 -7.91 18.44
C LEU A 3 -12.91 -9.44 18.56
N TRP A 4 -13.70 -10.05 19.44
CA TRP A 4 -13.74 -11.51 19.62
C TRP A 4 -15.14 -11.96 20.04
N ASN A 5 -15.51 -13.21 19.71
CA ASN A 5 -16.83 -13.76 19.98
C ASN A 5 -16.84 -14.81 21.10
N ASP A 6 -15.68 -15.35 21.50
CA ASP A 6 -15.59 -16.42 22.48
C ASP A 6 -15.03 -15.87 23.80
N GLU A 7 -15.86 -15.88 24.84
CA GLU A 7 -15.54 -15.34 26.17
C GLU A 7 -14.28 -15.94 26.81
N LYS A 8 -13.90 -17.16 26.43
CA LYS A 8 -12.67 -17.79 26.96
C LYS A 8 -11.41 -16.98 26.65
N TYR A 9 -11.41 -16.12 25.62
CA TYR A 9 -10.29 -15.27 25.25
C TYR A 9 -10.27 -13.94 25.99
N THR A 10 -11.40 -13.51 26.59
CA THR A 10 -11.56 -12.17 27.18
C THR A 10 -10.46 -11.85 28.19
N LYS A 11 -10.22 -12.74 29.16
CA LYS A 11 -9.20 -12.51 30.18
C LYS A 11 -7.79 -12.39 29.59
N LYS A 12 -7.48 -13.22 28.60
CA LYS A 12 -6.16 -13.22 27.95
C LYS A 12 -5.97 -11.95 27.10
N ILE A 13 -6.98 -11.54 26.34
CA ILE A 13 -6.93 -10.34 25.51
C ILE A 13 -6.81 -9.10 26.39
N ASN A 14 -7.67 -8.96 27.42
CA ASN A 14 -7.62 -7.82 28.34
C ASN A 14 -6.27 -7.73 29.06
N GLY A 15 -5.74 -8.85 29.54
CA GLY A 15 -4.43 -8.88 30.19
C GLY A 15 -3.26 -8.59 29.25
N ALA A 16 -3.35 -9.01 27.99
CA ALA A 16 -2.38 -8.68 26.97
C ALA A 16 -2.40 -7.18 26.59
N VAL A 17 -3.58 -6.58 26.56
CA VAL A 17 -3.72 -5.12 26.35
C VAL A 17 -3.20 -4.37 27.55
N PHE A 18 -3.73 -4.64 28.75
CA PHE A 18 -3.32 -3.99 29.99
C PHE A 18 -3.17 -5.01 31.12
N PRO A 19 -2.02 -5.06 31.81
CA PRO A 19 -0.83 -4.22 31.62
C PRO A 19 0.20 -4.76 30.61
N GLY A 20 -0.14 -5.78 29.83
CA GLY A 20 0.82 -6.51 29.00
C GLY A 20 1.55 -5.65 27.94
N THR A 21 0.82 -4.82 27.20
CA THR A 21 1.38 -4.00 26.12
C THR A 21 1.12 -2.50 26.27
N GLN A 22 0.13 -2.11 27.07
CA GLN A 22 -0.26 -0.71 27.24
C GLN A 22 -0.31 -0.32 28.73
N GLY A 23 -0.21 0.98 28.99
CA GLY A 23 -0.35 1.60 30.30
C GLY A 23 -1.46 2.66 30.28
N GLY A 24 -1.21 3.80 30.92
CA GLY A 24 -2.15 4.94 30.92
C GLY A 24 -2.40 5.44 29.49
N PRO A 25 -3.62 5.89 29.18
CA PRO A 25 -3.98 6.35 27.84
C PRO A 25 -3.19 7.60 27.43
N LEU A 26 -2.66 7.59 26.21
CA LEU A 26 -1.97 8.73 25.61
C LEU A 26 -3.03 9.65 24.98
N MET A 27 -3.43 10.70 25.69
CA MET A 27 -4.55 11.56 25.28
C MET A 27 -4.33 12.29 23.95
N ASN A 28 -3.09 12.61 23.61
CA ASN A 28 -2.73 13.15 22.29
C ASN A 28 -3.07 12.17 21.15
N GLN A 29 -2.82 10.87 21.35
CA GLN A 29 -3.19 9.85 20.37
C GLN A 29 -4.72 9.64 20.32
N VAL A 30 -5.40 9.72 21.45
CA VAL A 30 -6.87 9.67 21.50
C VAL A 30 -7.45 10.83 20.71
N ALA A 31 -6.97 12.05 20.94
CA ALA A 31 -7.41 13.24 20.21
C ALA A 31 -7.17 13.12 18.70
N GLY A 32 -6.00 12.61 18.28
CA GLY A 32 -5.70 12.36 16.87
C GLY A 32 -6.65 11.34 16.22
N LYS A 33 -7.03 10.28 16.94
CA LYS A 33 -8.03 9.30 16.45
C LYS A 33 -9.42 9.93 16.32
N VAL A 34 -9.82 10.76 17.27
CA VAL A 34 -11.11 11.47 17.22
C VAL A 34 -11.16 12.35 15.99
N GLN A 35 -10.09 13.13 15.72
CA GLN A 35 -10.01 13.98 14.55
C GLN A 35 -10.11 13.14 13.24
N ALA A 36 -9.37 12.04 13.16
CA ALA A 36 -9.42 11.15 11.99
C ALA A 36 -10.82 10.56 11.75
N TYR A 37 -11.56 10.23 12.82
CA TYR A 37 -12.93 9.75 12.68
C TYR A 37 -13.91 10.84 12.24
N TYR A 38 -13.74 12.08 12.69
CA TYR A 38 -14.53 13.19 12.18
C TYR A 38 -14.30 13.41 10.69
N GLU A 39 -13.05 13.39 10.25
CA GLU A 39 -12.72 13.50 8.82
C GLU A 39 -13.28 12.35 8.00
N ALA A 40 -13.27 11.12 8.56
CA ALA A 40 -13.82 9.94 7.89
C ALA A 40 -15.36 9.94 7.76
N LEU A 41 -16.06 10.73 8.56
CA LEU A 41 -17.53 10.91 8.45
C LEU A 41 -17.93 11.93 7.38
N GLU A 42 -16.98 12.71 6.85
CA GLU A 42 -17.29 13.71 5.85
C GLU A 42 -17.49 13.06 4.45
N PRO A 43 -18.45 13.55 3.64
CA PRO A 43 -18.68 13.02 2.28
C PRO A 43 -17.44 13.03 1.38
N LYS A 44 -16.52 13.98 1.61
CA LYS A 44 -15.25 14.04 0.86
C LYS A 44 -14.38 12.82 1.10
N PHE A 45 -14.47 12.15 2.27
CA PHE A 45 -13.70 10.96 2.56
C PHE A 45 -14.20 9.74 1.77
N GLU A 46 -15.51 9.65 1.51
CA GLU A 46 -16.07 8.62 0.64
C GLU A 46 -15.52 8.77 -0.79
N THR A 47 -15.52 10.01 -1.32
CA THR A 47 -14.93 10.31 -2.63
C THR A 47 -13.44 9.98 -2.67
N TYR A 48 -12.70 10.37 -1.65
CA TYR A 48 -11.29 10.04 -1.52
C TYR A 48 -11.06 8.51 -1.55
N SER A 49 -11.80 7.77 -0.75
CA SER A 49 -11.65 6.30 -0.66
C SER A 49 -11.95 5.61 -1.98
N LYS A 50 -12.99 6.05 -2.70
CA LYS A 50 -13.30 5.57 -4.06
C LYS A 50 -12.16 5.86 -5.04
N ASN A 51 -11.66 7.09 -5.05
CA ASN A 51 -10.55 7.48 -5.91
C ASN A 51 -9.28 6.66 -5.63
N VAL A 52 -9.00 6.35 -4.36
CA VAL A 52 -7.84 5.53 -3.98
C VAL A 52 -7.88 4.16 -4.64
N VAL A 53 -9.03 3.48 -4.58
CA VAL A 53 -9.20 2.16 -5.19
C VAL A 53 -9.25 2.27 -6.72
N GLU A 54 -9.98 3.25 -7.25
CA GLU A 54 -10.09 3.48 -8.70
C GLU A 54 -8.71 3.72 -9.35
N MET A 55 -7.88 4.55 -8.75
CA MET A 55 -6.53 4.80 -9.29
C MET A 55 -5.61 3.58 -9.18
N ALA A 56 -5.75 2.78 -8.12
CA ALA A 56 -5.02 1.52 -8.03
C ALA A 56 -5.44 0.54 -9.14
N GLN A 57 -6.74 0.38 -9.38
CA GLN A 57 -7.26 -0.47 -10.45
C GLN A 57 -6.88 0.05 -11.83
N TYR A 58 -6.89 1.36 -12.05
CA TYR A 58 -6.46 1.99 -13.28
C TYR A 58 -4.98 1.68 -13.59
N MET A 59 -4.09 1.83 -12.60
CA MET A 59 -2.69 1.44 -12.75
C MET A 59 -2.52 -0.06 -13.01
N CYS A 60 -3.29 -0.91 -12.35
CA CYS A 60 -3.29 -2.36 -12.62
C CYS A 60 -3.68 -2.68 -14.07
N GLY A 61 -4.61 -1.93 -14.66
CA GLY A 61 -4.97 -2.01 -16.08
C GLY A 61 -3.74 -1.78 -16.97
N ILE A 62 -3.04 -0.67 -16.76
CA ILE A 62 -1.82 -0.31 -17.50
C ILE A 62 -0.74 -1.40 -17.34
N PHE A 63 -0.49 -1.87 -16.13
CA PHE A 63 0.50 -2.92 -15.90
C PHE A 63 0.18 -4.21 -16.66
N ARG A 64 -1.10 -4.62 -16.70
CA ARG A 64 -1.53 -5.80 -17.46
C ARG A 64 -1.38 -5.62 -18.96
N GLU A 65 -1.80 -4.49 -19.51
CA GLU A 65 -1.64 -4.13 -20.92
C GLU A 65 -0.16 -4.15 -21.35
N GLU A 66 0.71 -3.73 -20.45
CA GLU A 66 2.15 -3.75 -20.64
C GLU A 66 2.80 -5.12 -20.31
N GLY A 67 2.03 -6.14 -20.01
CA GLY A 67 2.53 -7.48 -19.71
C GLY A 67 3.31 -7.61 -18.40
N ILE A 68 3.13 -6.67 -17.47
CA ILE A 68 3.73 -6.72 -16.14
C ILE A 68 2.87 -7.64 -15.25
N LYS A 69 3.50 -8.62 -14.63
CA LYS A 69 2.83 -9.56 -13.74
C LYS A 69 2.50 -8.91 -12.38
N LEU A 70 1.26 -8.99 -11.97
CA LEU A 70 0.77 -8.62 -10.64
C LEU A 70 0.50 -9.87 -9.81
N THR A 71 0.73 -9.81 -8.51
CA THR A 71 0.56 -10.98 -7.62
C THR A 71 -0.87 -11.52 -7.64
N THR A 72 -1.88 -10.65 -7.65
CA THR A 72 -3.31 -11.03 -7.64
C THR A 72 -4.03 -10.63 -8.93
N ASN A 73 -3.29 -10.41 -10.02
CA ASN A 73 -3.80 -9.89 -11.28
C ASN A 73 -4.59 -8.57 -11.17
N GLY A 74 -4.48 -7.87 -10.05
CA GLY A 74 -5.15 -6.61 -9.75
C GLY A 74 -5.21 -6.34 -8.27
N THR A 75 -6.12 -5.45 -7.84
CA THR A 75 -6.33 -5.12 -6.44
C THR A 75 -7.74 -4.62 -6.17
N ASP A 76 -8.24 -4.91 -4.98
CA ASP A 76 -9.49 -4.36 -4.43
C ASP A 76 -9.21 -3.30 -3.36
N SER A 77 -7.94 -2.92 -3.18
CA SER A 77 -7.49 -1.98 -2.17
C SER A 77 -6.61 -0.88 -2.78
N HIS A 78 -5.90 -0.15 -1.93
CA HIS A 78 -4.93 0.88 -2.30
C HIS A 78 -3.54 0.34 -2.65
N ILE A 79 -3.30 -0.96 -2.45
CA ILE A 79 -1.98 -1.60 -2.59
C ILE A 79 -1.91 -2.40 -3.89
N ILE A 80 -0.80 -2.25 -4.61
CA ILE A 80 -0.47 -3.06 -5.79
C ILE A 80 0.87 -3.74 -5.51
N LEU A 81 0.92 -5.07 -5.66
CA LEU A 81 2.14 -5.86 -5.56
C LEU A 81 2.56 -6.34 -6.95
N ILE A 82 3.70 -5.86 -7.41
CA ILE A 82 4.20 -5.96 -8.78
C ILE A 82 5.43 -6.87 -8.80
N HIS A 83 5.46 -7.85 -9.68
CA HIS A 83 6.66 -8.65 -9.93
C HIS A 83 7.67 -7.85 -10.76
N THR A 84 8.94 -7.90 -10.38
CA THR A 84 10.01 -7.13 -11.03
C THR A 84 10.76 -7.92 -12.11
N GLY A 85 10.31 -9.14 -12.40
CA GLY A 85 10.91 -9.98 -13.46
C GLY A 85 12.33 -10.41 -13.10
N HIS A 86 13.29 -10.08 -13.98
CA HIS A 86 14.69 -10.45 -13.79
C HIS A 86 15.42 -9.61 -12.75
N LYS A 87 15.00 -8.35 -12.54
CA LYS A 87 15.58 -7.46 -11.54
C LYS A 87 15.13 -7.83 -10.14
N SER A 88 15.91 -7.45 -9.14
CA SER A 88 15.43 -7.49 -7.76
C SER A 88 14.48 -6.32 -7.47
N GLY A 89 13.62 -6.50 -6.46
CA GLY A 89 12.79 -5.41 -5.98
C GLY A 89 13.62 -4.23 -5.46
N ALA A 90 14.78 -4.52 -4.87
CA ALA A 90 15.73 -3.50 -4.40
C ALA A 90 16.26 -2.67 -5.58
N GLU A 91 16.78 -3.30 -6.64
CA GLU A 91 17.27 -2.60 -7.84
C GLU A 91 16.20 -1.71 -8.49
N VAL A 92 14.98 -2.23 -8.63
CA VAL A 92 13.88 -1.45 -9.20
C VAL A 92 13.52 -0.25 -8.31
N ALA A 93 13.49 -0.44 -6.99
CA ALA A 93 13.22 0.65 -6.05
C ALA A 93 14.30 1.75 -6.14
N ASP A 94 15.58 1.38 -6.14
CA ASP A 94 16.70 2.32 -6.24
C ASP A 94 16.68 3.11 -7.55
N ILE A 95 16.39 2.45 -8.69
CA ILE A 95 16.28 3.14 -9.99
C ILE A 95 15.08 4.10 -10.01
N LEU A 96 13.93 3.69 -9.48
CA LEU A 96 12.73 4.53 -9.43
C LEU A 96 12.96 5.77 -8.57
N GLU A 97 13.61 5.63 -7.43
CA GLU A 97 13.92 6.73 -6.54
C GLU A 97 14.95 7.67 -7.17
N SER A 98 16.10 7.15 -7.60
CA SER A 98 17.22 7.98 -8.10
C SER A 98 16.91 8.68 -9.43
N LYS A 99 16.20 8.01 -10.35
CA LYS A 99 15.95 8.54 -11.70
C LYS A 99 14.66 9.33 -11.82
N TYR A 100 13.62 8.93 -11.09
CA TYR A 100 12.27 9.48 -11.25
C TYR A 100 11.70 10.10 -9.99
N ASN A 101 12.43 10.04 -8.87
CA ASN A 101 11.96 10.48 -7.55
C ASN A 101 10.64 9.80 -7.15
N ILE A 102 10.53 8.50 -7.48
CA ILE A 102 9.39 7.65 -7.14
C ILE A 102 9.83 6.67 -6.05
N VAL A 103 9.37 6.89 -4.84
CA VAL A 103 9.67 6.01 -3.70
C VAL A 103 8.68 4.86 -3.64
N VAL A 104 9.20 3.63 -3.66
CA VAL A 104 8.42 2.40 -3.54
C VAL A 104 9.06 1.48 -2.51
N ASN A 105 8.29 0.50 -2.02
CA ASN A 105 8.86 -0.52 -1.14
C ASN A 105 9.24 -1.76 -1.94
N LYS A 106 10.49 -2.24 -1.80
CA LYS A 106 10.81 -3.62 -2.17
C LYS A 106 9.96 -4.57 -1.33
N ASN A 107 9.42 -5.61 -1.93
CA ASN A 107 8.48 -6.51 -1.27
C ASN A 107 8.60 -7.93 -1.80
N SER A 108 8.66 -8.91 -0.91
CA SER A 108 8.58 -10.31 -1.32
C SER A 108 7.24 -10.61 -1.98
N ILE A 109 7.28 -11.48 -2.98
CA ILE A 109 6.09 -12.08 -3.59
C ILE A 109 5.80 -13.44 -2.95
N PRO A 110 4.61 -14.01 -3.10
CA PRO A 110 4.33 -15.37 -2.64
C PRO A 110 5.33 -16.37 -3.23
N ASN A 111 5.94 -17.20 -2.36
CA ASN A 111 7.00 -18.15 -2.71
C ASN A 111 8.22 -17.48 -3.39
N ASP A 112 8.61 -16.32 -2.91
CA ASP A 112 9.70 -15.55 -3.47
C ASP A 112 11.02 -16.36 -3.49
N PRO A 113 11.67 -16.54 -4.65
CA PRO A 113 12.93 -17.24 -4.73
C PRO A 113 14.12 -16.42 -4.20
N LYS A 114 13.96 -15.10 -4.05
CA LYS A 114 15.00 -14.20 -3.52
C LYS A 114 14.81 -13.93 -2.04
N GLY A 115 15.90 -13.64 -1.36
CA GLY A 115 15.87 -13.28 0.06
C GLY A 115 15.18 -11.93 0.32
N VAL A 116 14.86 -11.67 1.58
CA VAL A 116 14.13 -10.45 2.03
C VAL A 116 14.89 -9.14 1.73
N TRP A 117 16.19 -9.21 1.50
CA TRP A 117 17.01 -8.04 1.18
C TRP A 117 16.93 -7.63 -0.30
N GLU A 118 16.68 -8.58 -1.19
CA GLU A 118 16.58 -8.35 -2.63
C GLU A 118 15.14 -8.30 -3.12
N THR A 119 14.36 -9.30 -2.75
CA THR A 119 12.96 -9.54 -3.14
C THR A 119 12.76 -9.66 -4.66
N SER A 120 11.61 -10.21 -5.08
CA SER A 120 11.25 -10.30 -6.50
C SER A 120 10.08 -9.40 -6.86
N GLY A 121 9.73 -8.48 -5.99
CA GLY A 121 8.62 -7.54 -6.20
C GLY A 121 8.85 -6.18 -5.57
N ILE A 122 7.98 -5.27 -5.96
CA ILE A 122 7.79 -3.96 -5.35
C ILE A 122 6.33 -3.78 -4.96
N ARG A 123 6.11 -3.01 -3.91
CA ARG A 123 4.78 -2.63 -3.44
C ARG A 123 4.61 -1.13 -3.56
N ILE A 124 3.51 -0.73 -4.18
CA ILE A 124 3.10 0.66 -4.29
C ILE A 124 1.70 0.86 -3.70
N GLY A 125 1.39 2.09 -3.31
CA GLY A 125 0.08 2.49 -2.82
C GLY A 125 -0.35 3.83 -3.40
N THR A 126 -1.64 4.00 -3.61
CA THR A 126 -2.20 5.20 -4.26
C THR A 126 -2.67 6.27 -3.28
N ALA A 127 -2.87 5.94 -2.00
CA ALA A 127 -3.49 6.81 -1.00
C ALA A 127 -2.83 8.20 -0.88
N ALA A 128 -1.51 8.26 -0.71
CA ALA A 128 -0.79 9.53 -0.54
C ALA A 128 -0.87 10.41 -1.80
N MET A 129 -0.84 9.80 -2.99
CA MET A 129 -0.92 10.55 -4.24
C MET A 129 -2.35 11.02 -4.53
N VAL A 130 -3.37 10.23 -4.19
CA VAL A 130 -4.78 10.67 -4.29
C VAL A 130 -5.04 11.86 -3.36
N THR A 131 -4.44 11.92 -2.18
CA THR A 131 -4.51 13.10 -1.32
C THR A 131 -4.02 14.37 -2.03
N LYS A 132 -2.98 14.26 -2.86
CA LYS A 132 -2.36 15.39 -3.55
C LYS A 132 -2.93 15.69 -4.94
N LYS A 133 -3.38 14.66 -5.65
CA LYS A 133 -3.71 14.70 -7.08
C LYS A 133 -5.14 14.27 -7.40
N GLY A 134 -5.91 13.84 -6.39
CA GLY A 134 -7.26 13.32 -6.61
C GLY A 134 -7.23 12.11 -7.55
N ASN A 135 -8.08 12.13 -8.58
CA ASN A 135 -8.19 11.11 -9.61
C ASN A 135 -7.55 11.52 -10.95
N ASP A 136 -6.43 12.25 -10.91
CA ASP A 136 -5.67 12.67 -12.08
C ASP A 136 -5.06 11.47 -12.81
N LYS A 137 -5.80 10.91 -13.77
CA LYS A 137 -5.40 9.71 -14.53
C LYS A 137 -4.11 9.89 -15.30
N GLU A 138 -3.81 11.07 -15.82
CA GLU A 138 -2.56 11.32 -16.56
C GLU A 138 -1.34 11.22 -15.62
N TYR A 139 -1.47 11.76 -14.41
CA TYR A 139 -0.43 11.63 -13.40
C TYR A 139 -0.17 10.16 -13.03
N PHE A 140 -1.22 9.38 -12.74
CA PHE A 140 -1.09 7.97 -12.38
C PHE A 140 -0.58 7.12 -13.55
N LYS A 141 -0.95 7.46 -14.79
CA LYS A 141 -0.43 6.84 -16.00
C LYS A 141 1.07 7.08 -16.17
N ASP A 142 1.54 8.32 -16.01
CA ASP A 142 2.96 8.66 -16.09
C ASP A 142 3.79 7.85 -15.09
N ILE A 143 3.32 7.74 -13.83
CA ILE A 143 3.96 6.92 -12.80
C ILE A 143 3.99 5.44 -13.22
N ALA A 144 2.86 4.89 -13.67
CA ALA A 144 2.79 3.49 -14.10
C ALA A 144 3.76 3.19 -15.25
N ILE A 145 3.83 4.06 -16.27
CA ILE A 145 4.74 3.90 -17.40
C ILE A 145 6.22 3.99 -16.99
N LYS A 146 6.57 4.85 -16.05
CA LYS A 146 7.93 4.91 -15.49
C LYS A 146 8.31 3.61 -14.78
N ILE A 147 7.39 3.04 -14.01
CA ILE A 147 7.58 1.74 -13.37
C ILE A 147 7.76 0.62 -14.42
N VAL A 148 6.89 0.57 -15.42
CA VAL A 148 6.99 -0.38 -16.54
C VAL A 148 8.35 -0.30 -17.24
N LYS A 149 8.78 0.92 -17.61
CA LYS A 149 10.08 1.14 -18.24
C LYS A 149 11.22 0.64 -17.36
N THR A 150 11.18 0.90 -16.05
CA THR A 150 12.24 0.45 -15.13
C THR A 150 12.31 -1.06 -15.04
N ILE A 151 11.18 -1.76 -15.02
CA ILE A 151 11.13 -3.22 -14.96
C ILE A 151 11.61 -3.84 -16.30
N LYS A 152 11.21 -3.26 -17.46
CA LYS A 152 11.49 -3.79 -18.79
C LYS A 152 12.88 -3.46 -19.34
N ILE A 153 13.56 -2.42 -18.85
CA ILE A 153 14.93 -2.10 -19.32
C ILE A 153 15.85 -3.27 -18.94
N ILE A 154 16.39 -3.94 -19.95
CA ILE A 154 17.38 -5.01 -19.88
C ILE A 154 18.77 -4.44 -19.63
#